data_741f44d9ebdbb731c731c9901ae62f10
#
_entry.id   741f44d9ebdbb731c731c9901ae62f10
#
_cell.length_a   1.000
_cell.length_b   1.000
_cell.length_c   1.000
_cell.angle_alpha   90.00
_cell.angle_beta   90.00
_cell.angle_gamma   90.00
#
_symmetry.space_group_name_H-M   'P 1'
#
loop_
_entity.id
_entity.type
_entity.pdbx_description
1 polymer ?
#
loop_
_entity_poly.entity_id
_entity_poly.type
_entity_poly.pdbx_seq_one_letter_code
_entity_poly.pdbx_strand_id
1 'polypeptide(L)'
;MLLVEDIASIAHNFKMNKLYLEKLAKRIKLLRTEKGLTQDDLAVDGISRSMISLVEIAKTDITVSKLKIIADSLGLKVKDLFDFE
;
A
#
# COMPACT_ATOMS: atom_id res chain seq x y z
N MET A 1 7.51 7.91 -31.59
CA MET A 1 8.50 8.60 -30.75
C MET A 1 7.82 9.53 -29.76
N LEU A 2 8.22 9.48 -28.50
CA LEU A 2 7.64 10.35 -27.48
C LEU A 2 8.20 11.77 -27.59
N LEU A 3 7.34 12.75 -27.39
CA LEU A 3 7.74 14.15 -27.30
C LEU A 3 8.34 14.43 -25.92
N VAL A 4 9.08 15.53 -25.77
CA VAL A 4 9.67 15.91 -24.49
C VAL A 4 8.60 16.08 -23.42
N GLU A 5 7.45 16.67 -23.77
CA GLU A 5 6.31 16.85 -22.86
C GLU A 5 5.77 15.50 -22.39
N ASP A 6 5.70 14.50 -23.28
CA ASP A 6 5.22 13.17 -22.92
C ASP A 6 6.16 12.49 -21.93
N ILE A 7 7.48 12.65 -22.12
CA ILE A 7 8.49 12.10 -21.21
C ILE A 7 8.38 12.76 -19.83
N ALA A 8 8.25 14.09 -19.79
CA ALA A 8 8.09 14.82 -18.54
C ALA A 8 6.81 14.42 -17.80
N SER A 9 5.72 14.22 -18.54
CA SER A 9 4.43 13.79 -17.98
C SER A 9 4.53 12.39 -17.40
N ILE A 10 5.23 11.46 -18.08
CA ILE A 10 5.44 10.10 -17.58
C ILE A 10 6.26 10.13 -16.28
N ALA A 11 7.33 10.92 -16.23
CA ALA A 11 8.16 11.05 -15.04
C ALA A 11 7.36 11.63 -13.86
N HIS A 12 6.51 12.63 -14.13
CA HIS A 12 5.64 13.22 -13.11
C HIS A 12 4.66 12.19 -12.56
N ASN A 13 4.01 11.43 -13.43
CA ASN A 13 3.05 10.40 -13.02
C ASN A 13 3.71 9.31 -12.19
N PHE A 14 4.92 8.89 -12.55
CA PHE A 14 5.68 7.90 -11.78
C PHE A 14 5.95 8.42 -10.36
N LYS A 15 6.38 9.67 -10.22
CA LYS A 15 6.64 10.30 -8.93
C LYS A 15 5.36 10.39 -8.09
N MET A 16 4.24 10.76 -8.69
CA MET A 16 2.95 10.86 -8.00
C MET A 16 2.46 9.49 -7.53
N ASN A 17 2.66 8.44 -8.35
CA ASN A 17 2.30 7.08 -7.97
C ASN A 17 3.11 6.61 -6.76
N LYS A 18 4.39 6.95 -6.70
CA LYS A 18 5.24 6.63 -5.55
C LYS A 18 4.74 7.33 -4.29
N LEU A 19 4.38 8.61 -4.39
CA LEU A 19 3.82 9.35 -3.26
C LEU A 19 2.51 8.73 -2.78
N TYR A 20 1.69 8.28 -3.71
CA TYR A 20 0.43 7.62 -3.38
C TYR A 20 0.67 6.31 -2.63
N LEU A 21 1.64 5.50 -3.09
CA LEU A 21 2.03 4.26 -2.40
C LEU A 21 2.55 4.54 -0.99
N GLU A 22 3.30 5.61 -0.81
CA GLU A 22 3.80 6.01 0.51
C GLU A 22 2.66 6.38 1.46
N LYS A 23 1.63 7.08 0.96
CA LYS A 23 0.45 7.41 1.75
C LYS A 23 -0.32 6.16 2.15
N LEU A 24 -0.51 5.23 1.21
CA LEU A 24 -1.16 3.96 1.49
C LEU A 24 -0.39 3.16 2.54
N ALA A 25 0.94 3.09 2.38
CA ALA A 25 1.81 2.39 3.31
C ALA A 25 1.67 2.93 4.74
N LYS A 26 1.70 4.24 4.89
CA LYS A 26 1.53 4.89 6.20
C LYS A 26 0.15 4.62 6.79
N ARG A 27 -0.88 4.65 5.95
CA ARG A 27 -2.25 4.38 6.40
C ARG A 27 -2.39 2.96 6.92
N ILE A 28 -1.87 1.97 6.19
CA ILE A 28 -1.92 0.56 6.60
C ILE A 28 -1.19 0.37 7.93
N LYS A 29 0.02 0.93 8.06
CA LYS A 29 0.79 0.83 9.29
C LYS A 29 0.06 1.48 10.46
N LEU A 30 -0.53 2.65 10.24
CA LEU A 30 -1.29 3.36 11.28
C LEU A 30 -2.47 2.50 11.75
N LEU A 31 -3.26 1.98 10.82
CA LEU A 31 -4.41 1.15 11.16
C LEU A 31 -4.00 -0.10 11.93
N ARG A 32 -2.90 -0.74 11.50
CA ARG A 32 -2.37 -1.91 12.19
C ARG A 32 -1.94 -1.57 13.62
N THR A 33 -1.15 -0.52 13.79
CA THR A 33 -0.62 -0.14 15.12
C THR A 33 -1.72 0.36 16.05
N GLU A 34 -2.72 1.07 15.55
CA GLU A 34 -3.88 1.50 16.33
C GLU A 34 -4.65 0.32 16.91
N LYS A 35 -4.65 -0.82 16.20
CA LYS A 35 -5.31 -2.04 16.67
C LYS A 35 -4.40 -2.91 17.54
N GLY A 36 -3.17 -2.47 17.79
CA GLY A 36 -2.22 -3.22 18.59
C GLY A 36 -1.71 -4.49 17.92
N LEU A 37 -1.77 -4.55 16.58
CA LEU A 37 -1.36 -5.72 15.80
C LEU A 37 0.09 -5.61 15.34
N THR A 38 0.76 -6.77 15.26
CA THR A 38 2.10 -6.86 14.68
C THR A 38 2.02 -7.13 13.18
N GLN A 39 3.16 -7.03 12.49
CA GLN A 39 3.22 -7.42 11.08
C GLN A 39 2.88 -8.90 10.90
N ASP A 40 3.30 -9.75 11.84
CA ASP A 40 2.98 -11.18 11.81
C ASP A 40 1.47 -11.44 11.91
N ASP A 41 0.76 -10.61 12.64
CA ASP A 41 -0.70 -10.74 12.77
C ASP A 41 -1.41 -10.55 11.42
N LEU A 42 -0.81 -9.81 10.51
CA LEU A 42 -1.36 -9.61 9.16
C LEU A 42 -0.86 -10.65 8.17
N ALA A 43 0.13 -11.46 8.55
CA ALA A 43 0.71 -12.49 7.68
C ALA A 43 -0.13 -13.76 7.73
N VAL A 44 -1.19 -13.78 6.93
CA VAL A 44 -2.13 -14.90 6.82
C VAL A 44 -1.96 -15.55 5.45
N ASP A 45 -2.73 -16.61 5.17
CA ASP A 45 -2.68 -17.29 3.88
C ASP A 45 -2.81 -16.29 2.73
N GLY A 46 -1.85 -16.32 1.82
CA GLY A 46 -1.81 -15.45 0.65
C GLY A 46 -0.93 -14.21 0.82
N ILE A 47 -0.43 -13.94 2.02
CA ILE A 47 0.47 -12.81 2.23
C ILE A 47 1.47 -13.12 3.35
N SER A 48 2.76 -12.93 3.07
CA SER A 48 3.83 -13.20 4.03
C SER A 48 4.14 -11.96 4.87
N ARG A 49 4.81 -12.16 6.02
CA ARG A 49 5.32 -11.06 6.83
C ARG A 49 6.26 -10.16 6.02
N SER A 50 7.12 -10.77 5.21
CA SER A 50 8.03 -10.01 4.33
C SER A 50 7.27 -9.08 3.40
N MET A 51 6.14 -9.55 2.84
CA MET A 51 5.29 -8.73 1.99
C MET A 51 4.68 -7.57 2.78
N ILE A 52 4.16 -7.84 3.99
CA ILE A 52 3.62 -6.78 4.85
C ILE A 52 4.69 -5.72 5.13
N SER A 53 5.91 -6.15 5.46
CA SER A 53 7.02 -5.24 5.71
C SER A 53 7.32 -4.34 4.50
N LEU A 54 7.35 -4.93 3.31
CA LEU A 54 7.60 -4.17 2.06
C LEU A 54 6.47 -3.20 1.75
N VAL A 55 5.23 -3.59 2.01
CA VAL A 55 4.06 -2.73 1.82
C VAL A 55 4.16 -1.50 2.72
N GLU A 56 4.50 -1.70 3.99
CA GLU A 56 4.53 -0.61 4.98
C GLU A 56 5.65 0.39 4.77
N ILE A 57 6.66 0.06 3.97
CA ILE A 57 7.73 0.99 3.59
C ILE A 57 7.63 1.42 2.13
N ALA A 58 6.52 1.13 1.48
CA ALA A 58 6.24 1.49 0.09
C ALA A 58 7.29 0.96 -0.91
N LYS A 59 7.83 -0.23 -0.65
CA LYS A 59 8.82 -0.87 -1.53
C LYS A 59 8.19 -1.90 -2.46
N THR A 60 6.87 -2.02 -2.47
CA THR A 60 6.15 -2.89 -3.39
C THR A 60 4.82 -2.27 -3.77
N ASP A 61 4.40 -2.54 -5.00
CA ASP A 61 3.07 -2.18 -5.47
C ASP A 61 2.18 -3.41 -5.26
N ILE A 62 1.35 -3.34 -4.25
CA ILE A 62 0.55 -4.48 -3.81
C ILE A 62 -0.67 -4.68 -4.72
N THR A 63 -1.03 -5.93 -4.98
CA THR A 63 -2.21 -6.26 -5.76
C THR A 63 -3.49 -5.98 -4.97
N VAL A 64 -4.60 -5.76 -5.68
CA VAL A 64 -5.90 -5.51 -5.05
C VAL A 64 -6.33 -6.73 -4.21
N SER A 65 -6.08 -7.95 -4.68
CA SER A 65 -6.43 -9.15 -3.92
C SER A 65 -5.67 -9.22 -2.59
N LYS A 66 -4.41 -8.82 -2.57
CA LYS A 66 -3.63 -8.79 -1.32
C LYS A 66 -4.07 -7.65 -0.41
N LEU A 67 -4.47 -6.51 -0.96
CA LEU A 67 -5.08 -5.43 -0.17
C LEU A 67 -6.34 -5.92 0.53
N LYS A 68 -7.15 -6.72 -0.15
CA LYS A 68 -8.36 -7.30 0.44
C LYS A 68 -8.01 -8.20 1.64
N ILE A 69 -6.94 -9.00 1.53
CA ILE A 69 -6.47 -9.84 2.62
C ILE A 69 -6.06 -8.98 3.83
N ILE A 70 -5.31 -7.90 3.59
CA ILE A 70 -4.89 -6.98 4.65
C ILE A 70 -6.10 -6.33 5.31
N ALA A 71 -7.05 -5.83 4.52
CA ALA A 71 -8.25 -5.20 5.05
C ALA A 71 -9.05 -6.18 5.92
N ASP A 72 -9.24 -7.41 5.44
CA ASP A 72 -9.95 -8.44 6.19
C ASP A 72 -9.25 -8.73 7.53
N SER A 73 -7.92 -8.83 7.53
CA SER A 73 -7.14 -9.05 8.75
C SER A 73 -7.28 -7.90 9.74
N LEU A 74 -7.52 -6.69 9.26
CA LEU A 74 -7.75 -5.51 10.09
C LEU A 74 -9.21 -5.35 10.49
N GLY A 75 -10.11 -6.19 9.97
CA GLY A 75 -11.55 -6.05 10.19
C GLY A 75 -12.15 -4.84 9.48
N LEU A 76 -11.53 -4.42 8.38
CA LEU A 76 -11.91 -3.23 7.63
C LEU A 76 -12.27 -3.57 6.18
N LYS A 77 -12.79 -2.58 5.47
CA LYS A 77 -13.02 -2.65 4.03
C LYS A 77 -11.81 -2.09 3.30
N VAL A 78 -11.58 -2.53 2.07
CA VAL A 78 -10.47 -2.02 1.26
C VAL A 78 -10.50 -0.49 1.15
N LYS A 79 -11.69 0.10 1.01
CA LYS A 79 -11.84 1.56 0.92
C LYS A 79 -11.27 2.29 2.14
N ASP A 80 -11.30 1.65 3.31
CA ASP A 80 -10.79 2.25 4.55
C ASP A 80 -9.28 2.42 4.50
N LEU A 81 -8.58 1.58 3.72
CA LEU A 81 -7.13 1.67 3.55
C LEU A 81 -6.73 2.92 2.76
N PHE A 82 -7.64 3.48 1.98
CA PHE A 82 -7.39 4.65 1.14
C PHE A 82 -7.92 5.96 1.75
N ASP A 83 -8.39 5.91 2.98
CA ASP A 83 -8.93 7.08 3.66
C ASP A 83 -7.78 7.89 4.31
N PHE A 84 -6.96 8.48 3.46
CA PHE A 84 -5.81 9.30 3.86
C PHE A 84 -5.76 10.65 3.13
N GLU A 85 -6.77 10.95 2.36
CA GLU A 85 -6.87 12.22 1.64
C GLU A 85 -7.90 13.15 2.25
#